data_0be0081fa0565c28798a40d48ee71727
#
_entry.id   0be0081fa0565c28798a40d48ee71727
#
_cell.length_a   1.000
_cell.length_b   1.000
_cell.length_c   1.000
_cell.angle_alpha   90.00
_cell.angle_beta   90.00
_cell.angle_gamma   90.00
#
_symmetry.space_group_name_H-M   'P 1'
#
loop_
_entity.id
_entity.type
_entity.pdbx_description
1 polymer ?
#
loop_
_entity_poly.entity_id
_entity_poly.type
_entity_poly.pdbx_seq_one_letter_code
_entity_poly.pdbx_strand_id
1 'polypeptide(L)'
;MPEDEIIERAREDEREGKLPSTQAGEFVRDEMEHIREGEHGARSPQQAIAIGLSKARRAGVKLPPPKRGKASTRTRKQAKRDLAKGRKGRGKKPSRKRSRATKRALKREGRSAASRKALSRQARSAARRRSAASRSRAAKKAARTRKKRG
;
A
#
# COMPACT_ATOMS: atom_id res chain seq x y z
N MET A 1 -18.12 4.96 6.81
CA MET A 1 -17.10 5.59 5.94
C MET A 1 -16.09 4.54 5.57
N PRO A 2 -15.81 4.33 4.31
CA PRO A 2 -14.87 3.28 3.88
C PRO A 2 -13.48 3.39 4.50
N GLU A 3 -12.97 4.62 4.69
CA GLU A 3 -11.67 4.82 5.34
C GLU A 3 -11.65 4.38 6.81
N ASP A 4 -12.74 4.60 7.53
CA ASP A 4 -12.84 4.22 8.95
C ASP A 4 -12.89 2.68 9.09
N GLU A 5 -13.59 1.99 8.20
CA GLU A 5 -13.64 0.52 8.16
C GLU A 5 -12.27 -0.11 7.90
N ILE A 6 -11.50 0.48 6.99
CA ILE A 6 -10.16 -0.01 6.65
C ILE A 6 -9.20 0.21 7.83
N ILE A 7 -9.30 1.35 8.48
CA ILE A 7 -8.50 1.65 9.68
C ILE A 7 -8.85 0.65 10.78
N GLU A 8 -10.13 0.33 10.97
CA GLU A 8 -10.54 -0.64 11.98
C GLU A 8 -10.04 -2.05 11.66
N ARG A 9 -10.15 -2.51 10.41
CA ARG A 9 -9.56 -3.79 9.98
C ARG A 9 -8.05 -3.85 10.20
N ALA A 10 -7.34 -2.77 9.88
CA ALA A 10 -5.90 -2.70 10.11
C ALA A 10 -5.54 -2.76 11.61
N ARG A 11 -6.36 -2.14 12.47
CA ARG A 11 -6.21 -2.24 13.92
C ARG A 11 -6.52 -3.64 14.44
N GLU A 12 -7.52 -4.31 13.88
CA GLU A 12 -7.83 -5.69 14.22
C GLU A 12 -6.68 -6.61 13.82
N ASP A 13 -6.12 -6.43 12.64
CA ASP A 13 -4.92 -7.13 12.17
C ASP A 13 -3.71 -6.89 13.11
N GLU A 14 -3.55 -5.68 13.64
CA GLU A 14 -2.51 -5.36 14.63
C GLU A 14 -2.78 -6.10 15.95
N ARG A 15 -4.02 -6.11 16.43
CA ARG A 15 -4.42 -6.86 17.65
C ARG A 15 -4.19 -8.38 17.51
N GLU A 16 -4.43 -8.91 16.32
CA GLU A 16 -4.15 -10.31 15.99
C GLU A 16 -2.66 -10.63 15.77
N GLY A 17 -1.79 -9.64 15.92
CA GLY A 17 -0.34 -9.81 15.74
C GLY A 17 0.11 -9.97 14.30
N LYS A 18 -0.70 -9.55 13.33
CA LYS A 18 -0.33 -9.59 11.93
C LYS A 18 0.76 -8.54 11.62
N LEU A 19 1.59 -8.85 10.65
CA LEU A 19 2.68 -7.97 10.23
C LEU A 19 2.16 -6.62 9.69
N PRO A 20 2.91 -5.52 9.85
CA PRO A 20 2.55 -4.22 9.29
C PRO A 20 2.32 -4.23 7.78
N SER A 21 3.01 -5.12 7.05
CA SER A 21 2.78 -5.32 5.61
C SER A 21 1.40 -5.90 5.30
N THR A 22 0.86 -6.76 6.16
CA THR A 22 -0.49 -7.31 6.04
C THR A 22 -1.52 -6.24 6.33
N GLN A 23 -1.34 -5.47 7.40
CA GLN A 23 -2.20 -4.33 7.75
C GLN A 23 -2.24 -3.29 6.62
N ALA A 24 -1.08 -2.95 6.04
CA ALA A 24 -0.99 -2.03 4.91
C ALA A 24 -1.64 -2.58 3.64
N GLY A 25 -1.71 -3.90 3.49
CA GLY A 25 -2.37 -4.57 2.37
C GLY A 25 -3.85 -4.23 2.25
N GLU A 26 -4.55 -3.99 3.35
CA GLU A 26 -5.95 -3.54 3.35
C GLU A 26 -6.11 -2.20 2.62
N PHE A 27 -5.21 -1.25 2.88
CA PHE A 27 -5.20 0.07 2.22
C PHE A 27 -4.88 -0.02 0.72
N VAL A 28 -3.97 -0.92 0.35
CA VAL A 28 -3.64 -1.15 -1.08
C VAL A 28 -4.84 -1.77 -1.80
N ARG A 29 -5.52 -2.72 -1.18
CA ARG A 29 -6.73 -3.35 -1.72
C ARG A 29 -7.82 -2.31 -1.95
N ASP A 30 -8.09 -1.48 -0.96
CA ASP A 30 -9.06 -0.39 -1.05
C ASP A 30 -8.73 0.57 -2.20
N GLU A 31 -7.46 0.95 -2.34
CA GLU A 31 -7.02 1.81 -3.43
C GLU A 31 -7.27 1.19 -4.81
N MET A 32 -7.07 -0.12 -4.95
CA MET A 32 -7.37 -0.84 -6.18
C MET A 32 -8.88 -0.88 -6.47
N GLU A 33 -9.71 -1.02 -5.45
CA GLU A 33 -11.18 -0.98 -5.60
C GLU A 33 -11.65 0.41 -6.03
N HIS A 34 -11.16 1.48 -5.42
CA HIS A 34 -11.45 2.87 -5.83
C HIS A 34 -11.13 3.12 -7.31
N ILE A 35 -9.98 2.61 -7.78
CA ILE A 35 -9.60 2.74 -9.20
C ILE A 35 -10.53 1.95 -10.10
N ARG A 36 -10.91 0.73 -9.73
CA ARG A 36 -11.85 -0.11 -10.48
C ARG A 36 -13.24 0.51 -10.58
N GLU A 37 -13.70 1.13 -9.50
CA GLU A 37 -14.98 1.82 -9.42
C GLU A 37 -14.99 3.16 -10.17
N GLY A 38 -13.82 3.65 -10.56
CA GLY A 38 -13.66 4.88 -11.35
C GLY A 38 -13.67 6.16 -10.52
N GLU A 39 -13.46 6.10 -9.22
CA GLU A 39 -13.30 7.29 -8.38
C GLU A 39 -12.09 8.13 -8.78
N HIS A 40 -11.00 7.45 -9.13
CA HIS A 40 -9.81 8.02 -9.75
C HIS A 40 -9.05 6.92 -10.51
N GLY A 41 -7.99 7.29 -11.20
CA GLY A 41 -7.10 6.35 -11.87
C GLY A 41 -5.70 6.33 -11.26
N ALA A 42 -4.81 5.57 -11.89
CA ALA A 42 -3.39 5.57 -11.62
C ALA A 42 -2.61 5.30 -12.91
N ARG A 43 -1.44 5.89 -13.03
CA ARG A 43 -0.55 5.71 -14.18
C ARG A 43 0.01 4.29 -14.26
N SER A 44 0.21 3.67 -13.12
CA SER A 44 0.79 2.32 -13.02
C SER A 44 0.33 1.61 -11.74
N PRO A 45 0.39 0.26 -11.70
CA PRO A 45 0.15 -0.47 -10.46
C PRO A 45 1.07 -0.03 -9.31
N GLN A 46 2.32 0.32 -9.62
CA GLN A 46 3.28 0.82 -8.62
C GLN A 46 2.81 2.12 -7.98
N GLN A 47 2.24 3.05 -8.75
CA GLN A 47 1.68 4.28 -8.22
C GLN A 47 0.49 4.00 -7.29
N ALA A 48 -0.42 3.14 -7.70
CA ALA A 48 -1.59 2.75 -6.90
C ALA A 48 -1.16 2.10 -5.56
N ILE A 49 -0.20 1.19 -5.62
CA ILE A 49 0.37 0.56 -4.42
C ILE A 49 1.02 1.61 -3.51
N ALA A 50 1.81 2.51 -4.07
CA ALA A 50 2.47 3.58 -3.30
C ALA A 50 1.46 4.50 -2.60
N ILE A 51 0.35 4.82 -3.23
CA ILE A 51 -0.74 5.60 -2.62
C ILE A 51 -1.33 4.85 -1.44
N GLY A 52 -1.65 3.56 -1.60
CA GLY A 52 -2.19 2.71 -0.54
C GLY A 52 -1.23 2.60 0.66
N LEU A 53 0.06 2.36 0.42
CA LEU A 53 1.08 2.30 1.48
C LEU A 53 1.26 3.64 2.20
N SER A 54 1.18 4.75 1.47
CA SER A 54 1.24 6.10 2.05
C SER A 54 0.04 6.37 2.96
N LYS A 55 -1.17 6.00 2.53
CA LYS A 55 -2.38 6.08 3.35
C LYS A 55 -2.25 5.24 4.63
N ALA A 56 -1.77 4.00 4.52
CA ALA A 56 -1.56 3.11 5.66
C ALA A 56 -0.63 3.73 6.71
N ARG A 57 0.52 4.26 6.30
CA ARG A 57 1.47 4.91 7.22
C ARG A 57 0.85 6.12 7.91
N ARG A 58 0.12 6.95 7.18
CA ARG A 58 -0.57 8.13 7.74
C ARG A 58 -1.70 7.76 8.68
N ALA A 59 -2.33 6.61 8.48
CA ALA A 59 -3.36 6.08 9.37
C ALA A 59 -2.81 5.42 10.64
N GLY A 60 -1.49 5.28 10.76
CA GLY A 60 -0.83 4.75 11.96
C GLY A 60 -0.25 3.36 11.83
N VAL A 61 -0.35 2.71 10.67
CA VAL A 61 0.31 1.42 10.44
C VAL A 61 1.84 1.61 10.50
N LYS A 62 2.49 0.83 11.34
CA LYS A 62 3.95 0.91 11.60
C LYS A 62 4.78 0.24 10.51
N LEU A 63 4.44 0.52 9.25
CA LEU A 63 5.16 -0.01 8.09
C LEU A 63 6.48 0.75 7.89
N PRO A 64 7.64 0.11 8.03
CA PRO A 64 8.93 0.78 7.89
C PRO A 64 9.12 1.30 6.46
N PRO A 65 9.93 2.37 6.28
CA PRO A 65 10.31 2.83 4.95
C PRO A 65 11.08 1.73 4.20
N PRO A 66 11.07 1.75 2.87
CA PRO A 66 11.88 0.82 2.07
C PRO A 66 13.36 0.92 2.45
N LYS A 67 14.05 -0.22 2.42
CA LYS A 67 15.50 -0.27 2.67
C LYS A 67 16.26 0.50 1.59
N ARG A 68 17.46 0.98 1.95
CA ARG A 68 18.37 1.63 1.00
C ARG A 68 18.60 0.71 -0.21
N GLY A 69 18.56 1.26 -1.42
CA GLY A 69 18.69 0.50 -2.67
C GLY A 69 17.43 -0.18 -3.18
N LYS A 70 16.34 -0.23 -2.39
CA LYS A 70 15.04 -0.80 -2.82
C LYS A 70 14.07 0.23 -3.39
N ALA A 71 14.29 1.50 -3.09
CA ALA A 71 13.49 2.61 -3.60
C ALA A 71 14.35 3.87 -3.66
N SER A 72 13.90 4.87 -4.43
CA SER A 72 14.58 6.15 -4.54
C SER A 72 14.67 6.86 -3.18
N THR A 73 15.66 7.72 -3.02
CA THR A 73 15.81 8.56 -1.82
C THR A 73 14.54 9.39 -1.56
N ARG A 74 13.91 9.91 -2.62
CA ARG A 74 12.67 10.67 -2.54
C ARG A 74 11.53 9.82 -1.95
N THR A 75 11.34 8.61 -2.46
CA THR A 75 10.32 7.66 -1.97
C THR A 75 10.57 7.30 -0.50
N ARG A 76 11.81 7.04 -0.12
CA ARG A 76 12.18 6.73 1.27
C ARG A 76 11.92 7.89 2.21
N LYS A 77 12.27 9.12 1.82
CA LYS A 77 11.97 10.34 2.59
C LYS A 77 10.47 10.55 2.75
N GLN A 78 9.70 10.33 1.69
CA GLN A 78 8.24 10.43 1.75
C GLN A 78 7.64 9.39 2.71
N ALA A 79 8.09 8.14 2.64
CA ALA A 79 7.65 7.09 3.56
C ALA A 79 7.93 7.43 5.03
N LYS A 80 9.10 7.98 5.35
CA LYS A 80 9.43 8.47 6.70
C LYS A 80 8.49 9.59 7.16
N ARG A 81 8.17 10.54 6.30
CA ARG A 81 7.23 11.64 6.60
C ARG A 81 5.83 11.13 6.88
N ASP A 82 5.35 10.18 6.07
CA ASP A 82 4.02 9.59 6.25
C ASP A 82 3.94 8.80 7.55
N LEU A 83 5.00 8.05 7.90
CA LEU A 83 5.10 7.33 9.16
C LEU A 83 5.10 8.28 10.37
N ALA A 84 5.84 9.39 10.29
CA ALA A 84 5.87 10.42 11.33
C ALA A 84 4.49 11.08 11.52
N LYS A 85 3.76 11.34 10.43
CA LYS A 85 2.38 11.85 10.48
C LYS A 85 1.43 10.87 11.16
N GLY A 86 1.57 9.58 10.88
CA GLY A 86 0.77 8.54 11.51
C GLY A 86 1.02 8.44 13.03
N ARG A 87 2.25 8.62 13.48
CA ARG A 87 2.60 8.63 14.91
C ARG A 87 2.01 9.83 15.66
N LYS A 88 1.96 11.00 15.02
CA LYS A 88 1.43 12.23 15.62
C LYS A 88 -0.10 12.32 15.63
N GLY A 89 -0.78 11.31 15.06
CA GLY A 89 -2.22 11.33 14.88
C GLY A 89 -2.65 12.29 13.74
N ARG A 90 -3.93 12.69 13.75
CA ARG A 90 -4.48 13.56 12.70
C ARG A 90 -3.75 14.91 12.67
N GLY A 91 -2.78 15.03 11.78
CA GLY A 91 -2.11 16.30 11.48
C GLY A 91 -3.03 17.29 10.76
N LYS A 92 -2.52 18.49 10.50
CA LYS A 92 -3.24 19.51 9.71
C LYS A 92 -3.71 18.93 8.38
N LYS A 93 -4.99 19.14 8.08
CA LYS A 93 -5.56 18.75 6.78
C LYS A 93 -4.76 19.38 5.63
N PRO A 94 -4.52 18.70 4.53
CA PRO A 94 -3.88 19.30 3.36
C PRO A 94 -4.71 20.48 2.84
N SER A 95 -4.06 21.47 2.23
CA SER A 95 -4.79 22.61 1.68
C SER A 95 -5.79 22.12 0.61
N ARG A 96 -6.98 22.71 0.59
CA ARG A 96 -8.03 22.40 -0.40
C ARG A 96 -7.52 22.50 -1.84
N LYS A 97 -6.71 23.53 -2.13
CA LYS A 97 -6.12 23.74 -3.46
C LYS A 97 -5.25 22.55 -3.89
N ARG A 98 -4.33 22.11 -2.99
CA ARG A 98 -3.44 20.96 -3.24
C ARG A 98 -4.22 19.66 -3.37
N SER A 99 -5.19 19.43 -2.50
CA SER A 99 -6.04 18.23 -2.54
C SER A 99 -6.83 18.14 -3.84
N ARG A 100 -7.46 19.25 -4.28
CA ARG A 100 -8.18 19.33 -5.57
C ARG A 100 -7.25 19.08 -6.76
N ALA A 101 -6.05 19.66 -6.76
CA ALA A 101 -5.08 19.48 -7.83
C ALA A 101 -4.66 18.00 -7.95
N THR A 102 -4.37 17.35 -6.82
CA THR A 102 -4.02 15.92 -6.78
C THR A 102 -5.16 15.04 -7.28
N LYS A 103 -6.39 15.25 -6.78
CA LYS A 103 -7.58 14.52 -7.24
C LYS A 103 -7.82 14.71 -8.74
N ARG A 104 -7.69 15.93 -9.24
CA ARG A 104 -7.87 16.24 -10.67
C ARG A 104 -6.81 15.53 -11.52
N ALA A 105 -5.57 15.49 -11.09
CA ALA A 105 -4.50 14.75 -11.76
C ALA A 105 -4.80 13.24 -11.80
N LEU A 106 -5.17 12.65 -10.67
CA LEU A 106 -5.50 11.22 -10.59
C LEU A 106 -6.75 10.83 -11.40
N LYS A 107 -7.76 11.71 -11.46
CA LYS A 107 -8.95 11.48 -12.29
C LYS A 107 -8.67 11.43 -13.80
N ARG A 108 -7.60 12.05 -14.26
CA ARG A 108 -7.16 11.98 -15.67
C ARG A 108 -6.42 10.69 -15.99
N GLU A 109 -5.96 9.95 -15.01
CA GLU A 109 -5.29 8.68 -15.21
C GLU A 109 -6.30 7.55 -15.49
N GLY A 110 -5.84 6.53 -16.22
CA GLY A 110 -6.67 5.38 -16.54
C GLY A 110 -6.88 4.40 -15.39
N ARG A 111 -7.82 3.50 -15.56
CA ARG A 111 -8.13 2.43 -14.58
C ARG A 111 -7.37 1.12 -14.82
N SER A 112 -6.67 0.99 -15.93
CA SER A 112 -5.97 -0.24 -16.31
C SER A 112 -4.91 -0.68 -15.32
N ALA A 113 -4.37 0.24 -14.51
CA ALA A 113 -3.40 -0.05 -13.45
C ALA A 113 -3.94 -1.02 -12.38
N ALA A 114 -5.23 -1.01 -12.11
CA ALA A 114 -5.90 -1.91 -11.17
C ALA A 114 -6.46 -3.19 -11.81
N SER A 115 -6.22 -3.40 -13.11
CA SER A 115 -6.66 -4.62 -13.79
C SER A 115 -5.90 -5.85 -13.27
N ARG A 116 -6.57 -7.00 -13.29
CA ARG A 116 -5.93 -8.28 -12.92
C ARG A 116 -4.66 -8.56 -13.73
N LYS A 117 -4.67 -8.23 -15.02
CA LYS A 117 -3.52 -8.40 -15.91
C LYS A 117 -2.34 -7.51 -15.51
N ALA A 118 -2.58 -6.23 -15.18
CA ALA A 118 -1.55 -5.31 -14.74
C ALA A 118 -0.97 -5.72 -13.37
N LEU A 119 -1.81 -6.10 -12.42
CA LEU A 119 -1.39 -6.57 -11.10
C LEU A 119 -0.62 -7.89 -11.18
N SER A 120 -1.04 -8.83 -12.02
CA SER A 120 -0.31 -10.07 -12.26
C SER A 120 1.09 -9.82 -12.83
N ARG A 121 1.20 -8.93 -13.82
CA ARG A 121 2.51 -8.52 -14.36
C ARG A 121 3.38 -7.86 -13.31
N GLN A 122 2.80 -6.98 -12.49
CA GLN A 122 3.51 -6.33 -11.38
C GLN A 122 4.05 -7.36 -10.37
N ALA A 123 3.23 -8.30 -9.96
CA ALA A 123 3.61 -9.36 -9.03
C ALA A 123 4.73 -10.24 -9.58
N ARG A 124 4.65 -10.63 -10.85
CA ARG A 124 5.71 -11.42 -11.52
C ARG A 124 7.02 -10.64 -11.63
N SER A 125 6.95 -9.37 -12.02
CA SER A 125 8.12 -8.50 -12.10
C SER A 125 8.79 -8.32 -10.74
N ALA A 126 8.01 -8.08 -9.69
CA ALA A 126 8.52 -7.97 -8.32
C ALA A 126 9.15 -9.29 -7.84
N ALA A 127 8.53 -10.43 -8.14
CA ALA A 127 9.06 -11.76 -7.81
C ALA A 127 10.40 -12.03 -8.51
N ARG A 128 10.55 -11.67 -9.78
CA ARG A 128 11.81 -11.84 -10.54
C ARG A 128 12.96 -11.04 -9.97
N ARG A 129 12.71 -9.89 -9.38
CA ARG A 129 13.74 -9.05 -8.73
C ARG A 129 14.24 -9.63 -7.42
N ARG A 130 13.52 -10.59 -6.85
CA ARG A 130 13.91 -11.27 -5.61
C ARG A 130 14.86 -12.43 -5.91
N SER A 131 15.84 -12.65 -5.02
CA SER A 131 16.73 -13.80 -5.13
C SER A 131 15.97 -15.12 -5.02
N ALA A 132 16.50 -16.21 -5.59
CA ALA A 132 15.92 -17.54 -5.48
C ALA A 132 15.77 -17.96 -4.02
N ALA A 133 16.75 -17.68 -3.16
CA ALA A 133 16.68 -17.96 -1.73
C ALA A 133 15.56 -17.19 -1.04
N SER A 134 15.34 -15.91 -1.39
CA SER A 134 14.24 -15.10 -0.86
C SER A 134 12.87 -15.65 -1.28
N ARG A 135 12.73 -16.07 -2.53
CA ARG A 135 11.50 -16.70 -3.04
C ARG A 135 11.19 -18.01 -2.34
N SER A 136 12.20 -18.86 -2.14
CA SER A 136 12.06 -20.13 -1.41
C SER A 136 11.63 -19.92 0.03
N ARG A 137 12.25 -18.96 0.75
CA ARG A 137 11.85 -18.63 2.13
C ARG A 137 10.40 -18.15 2.20
N ALA A 138 9.96 -17.31 1.26
CA ALA A 138 8.58 -16.83 1.21
C ALA A 138 7.59 -17.97 0.95
N ALA A 139 7.92 -18.91 0.04
CA ALA A 139 7.11 -20.09 -0.23
C ALA A 139 6.98 -21.01 0.99
N LYS A 140 8.08 -21.27 1.68
CA LYS A 140 8.10 -22.06 2.93
C LYS A 140 7.26 -21.39 4.03
N LYS A 141 7.36 -20.08 4.18
CA LYS A 141 6.55 -19.32 5.15
C LYS A 141 5.07 -19.40 4.82
N ALA A 142 4.69 -19.24 3.56
CA ALA A 142 3.31 -19.36 3.12
C ALA A 142 2.73 -20.74 3.35
N ALA A 143 3.52 -21.81 3.10
CA ALA A 143 3.13 -23.19 3.36
C ALA A 143 2.88 -23.43 4.87
N ARG A 144 3.78 -22.93 5.74
CA ARG A 144 3.59 -23.01 7.20
C ARG A 144 2.33 -22.30 7.66
N THR A 145 2.04 -21.11 7.12
CA THR A 145 0.85 -20.34 7.46
C THR A 145 -0.42 -21.08 7.07
N ARG A 146 -0.45 -21.67 5.87
CA ARG A 146 -1.58 -22.49 5.40
C ARG A 146 -1.80 -23.72 6.31
N LYS A 147 -0.71 -24.41 6.69
CA LYS A 147 -0.79 -25.58 7.60
C LYS A 147 -1.34 -25.22 8.98
N LYS A 148 -1.05 -24.00 9.49
CA LYS A 148 -1.58 -23.56 10.79
C LYS A 148 -3.05 -23.16 10.74
N ARG A 149 -3.57 -22.79 9.56
CA ARG A 149 -4.97 -22.36 9.37
C ARG A 149 -5.91 -23.50 8.97
N GLY A 150 -5.35 -24.61 8.50
CA GLY A 150 -6.07 -25.86 8.23
C GLY A 150 -6.12 -26.74 9.44
#